data_5e9cf14a4bfb3c800a94ffdd3f7e9963
#
_entry.id   5e9cf14a4bfb3c800a94ffdd3f7e9963
#
_cell.length_a   1.000
_cell.length_b   1.000
_cell.length_c   1.000
_cell.angle_alpha   90.00
_cell.angle_beta   90.00
_cell.angle_gamma   90.00
#
_symmetry.space_group_name_H-M   'P 1'
#
loop_
_entity.id
_entity.type
_entity.pdbx_description
1 polymer ?
#
loop_
_entity_poly.entity_id
_entity_poly.type
_entity_poly.pdbx_seq_one_letter_code
_entity_poly.pdbx_strand_id
1 'polypeptide(L)'
;MKKVVKVLKFIGVGLLALILILTVVGFVISEKLPEGQPTKEADILAKDMLDELNYEAYKNTSYIGWTFAGIHSYEWHKAEAYVIVKSNDYEVRLDLNDYSKSEVLSSQQEDHQDLIDSCIKNFNNDSFWLIAPYKIMEDNVERRLVDDNGEKKLLVTYTSGGTTPGDSYLWSLDEKNKPTSFKMWVSIIPIGGLEAQWTNWERTSSGAVISKTKTVYGIPIEITNLEVRP
;
A
#
# COMPACT_ATOMS: atom_id res chain seq x y z
N MET A 1 48.54 10.02 -2.25
CA MET A 1 47.85 9.51 -1.07
C MET A 1 47.24 10.57 -0.15
N LYS A 2 47.96 11.55 0.41
CA LYS A 2 47.42 12.56 1.36
C LYS A 2 46.27 13.40 0.79
N LYS A 3 46.28 13.78 -0.49
CA LYS A 3 45.18 14.54 -1.15
C LYS A 3 43.90 13.70 -1.27
N VAL A 4 44.01 12.41 -1.65
CA VAL A 4 42.84 11.50 -1.77
C VAL A 4 42.17 11.28 -0.41
N VAL A 5 42.94 11.06 0.65
CA VAL A 5 42.44 10.91 2.02
C VAL A 5 41.70 12.18 2.49
N LYS A 6 42.21 13.38 2.11
CA LYS A 6 41.56 14.64 2.45
C LYS A 6 40.20 14.79 1.72
N VAL A 7 40.16 14.46 0.44
CA VAL A 7 38.92 14.47 -0.36
C VAL A 7 37.89 13.49 0.21
N LEU A 8 38.30 12.24 0.51
CA LEU A 8 37.41 11.26 1.11
C LEU A 8 36.84 11.70 2.48
N LYS A 9 37.67 12.40 3.31
CA LYS A 9 37.19 12.98 4.57
C LYS A 9 36.13 14.06 4.34
N PHE A 10 36.32 14.96 3.36
CA PHE A 10 35.33 15.99 3.04
C PHE A 10 34.01 15.39 2.51
N ILE A 11 34.10 14.34 1.67
CA ILE A 11 32.92 13.60 1.19
C ILE A 11 32.20 12.96 2.38
N GLY A 12 32.94 12.28 3.28
CA GLY A 12 32.37 11.65 4.49
C GLY A 12 31.67 12.65 5.41
N VAL A 13 32.30 13.82 5.65
CA VAL A 13 31.67 14.88 6.45
C VAL A 13 30.43 15.46 5.76
N GLY A 14 30.45 15.65 4.43
CA GLY A 14 29.31 16.09 3.65
C GLY A 14 28.13 15.11 3.71
N LEU A 15 28.42 13.79 3.60
CA LEU A 15 27.41 12.74 3.74
C LEU A 15 26.79 12.70 5.15
N LEU A 16 27.63 12.82 6.19
CA LEU A 16 27.15 12.88 7.58
C LEU A 16 26.26 14.09 7.81
N ALA A 17 26.64 15.26 7.31
CA ALA A 17 25.84 16.48 7.41
C ALA A 17 24.50 16.33 6.67
N LEU A 18 24.49 15.72 5.48
CA LEU A 18 23.28 15.44 4.73
C LEU A 18 22.35 14.48 5.48
N ILE A 19 22.89 13.38 6.02
CA ILE A 19 22.12 12.42 6.82
C ILE A 19 21.51 13.13 8.05
N LEU A 20 22.29 13.96 8.74
CA LEU A 20 21.78 14.72 9.88
C LEU A 20 20.65 15.67 9.50
N ILE A 21 20.79 16.40 8.41
CA ILE A 21 19.75 17.28 7.89
C ILE A 21 18.49 16.49 7.56
N LEU A 22 18.60 15.37 6.83
CA LEU A 22 17.47 14.52 6.48
C LEU A 22 16.78 13.95 7.73
N THR A 23 17.56 13.55 8.74
CA THR A 23 17.01 13.07 10.03
C THR A 23 16.24 14.16 10.75
N VAL A 24 16.80 15.38 10.84
CA VAL A 24 16.13 16.52 11.46
C VAL A 24 14.86 16.89 10.70
N VAL A 25 14.91 16.97 9.38
CA VAL A 25 13.73 17.21 8.53
C VAL A 25 12.69 16.14 8.77
N GLY A 26 13.06 14.85 8.71
CA GLY A 26 12.15 13.75 8.98
C GLY A 26 11.49 13.84 10.35
N PHE A 27 12.24 14.21 11.39
CA PHE A 27 11.71 14.40 12.73
C PHE A 27 10.73 15.59 12.84
N VAL A 28 11.02 16.70 12.14
CA VAL A 28 10.18 17.92 12.15
C VAL A 28 8.87 17.71 11.40
N ILE A 29 8.87 16.96 10.29
CA ILE A 29 7.66 16.72 9.50
C ILE A 29 6.86 15.50 9.98
N SER A 30 7.43 14.67 10.86
CA SER A 30 6.76 13.47 11.37
C SER A 30 5.61 13.85 12.32
N GLU A 31 4.42 13.38 11.98
CA GLU A 31 3.23 13.56 12.80
C GLU A 31 3.04 12.38 13.76
N LYS A 32 2.49 12.65 14.93
CA LYS A 32 2.07 11.59 15.86
C LYS A 32 0.80 10.91 15.35
N LEU A 33 0.70 9.60 15.56
CA LEU A 33 -0.54 8.87 15.31
C LEU A 33 -1.66 9.47 16.17
N PRO A 34 -2.80 9.90 15.59
CA PRO A 34 -3.93 10.37 16.36
C PRO A 34 -4.57 9.22 17.16
N GLU A 35 -5.07 9.51 18.35
CA GLU A 35 -5.66 8.46 19.20
C GLU A 35 -6.98 7.93 18.63
N GLY A 36 -7.87 8.81 18.17
CA GLY A 36 -9.20 8.46 17.67
C GLY A 36 -10.08 7.78 18.72
N GLN A 37 -11.36 7.60 18.42
CA GLN A 37 -12.33 6.97 19.32
C GLN A 37 -12.92 5.72 18.66
N PRO A 38 -12.88 4.54 19.31
CA PRO A 38 -13.52 3.31 18.81
C PRO A 38 -15.03 3.41 18.99
N THR A 39 -15.73 3.94 18.02
CA THR A 39 -17.17 4.20 18.07
C THR A 39 -17.91 3.45 16.99
N LYS A 40 -19.21 3.26 17.18
CA LYS A 40 -20.09 2.74 16.11
C LYS A 40 -20.10 3.64 14.88
N GLU A 41 -19.86 4.94 15.05
CA GLU A 41 -19.75 5.89 13.92
C GLU A 41 -18.54 5.58 13.03
N ALA A 42 -17.42 5.09 13.59
CA ALA A 42 -16.28 4.64 12.80
C ALA A 42 -16.63 3.45 11.90
N ASP A 43 -17.40 2.48 12.42
CA ASP A 43 -17.88 1.34 11.62
C ASP A 43 -18.91 1.75 10.56
N ILE A 44 -19.77 2.72 10.87
CA ILE A 44 -20.73 3.27 9.91
C ILE A 44 -19.96 3.98 8.78
N LEU A 45 -19.01 4.86 9.13
CA LEU A 45 -18.20 5.57 8.14
C LEU A 45 -17.40 4.62 7.24
N ALA A 46 -16.82 3.54 7.83
CA ALA A 46 -16.14 2.50 7.07
C ALA A 46 -17.09 1.78 6.10
N LYS A 47 -18.32 1.50 6.54
CA LYS A 47 -19.33 0.87 5.69
C LYS A 47 -19.75 1.79 4.55
N ASP A 48 -20.02 3.06 4.84
CA ASP A 48 -20.42 4.05 3.83
C ASP A 48 -19.32 4.23 2.77
N MET A 49 -18.04 4.23 3.19
CA MET A 49 -16.90 4.23 2.30
C MET A 49 -16.87 2.99 1.39
N LEU A 50 -17.13 1.81 1.92
CA LEU A 50 -17.19 0.56 1.16
C LEU A 50 -18.39 0.53 0.19
N ASP A 51 -19.53 1.06 0.61
CA ASP A 51 -20.75 1.13 -0.22
C ASP A 51 -20.53 2.08 -1.43
N GLU A 52 -19.87 3.23 -1.23
CA GLU A 52 -19.49 4.15 -2.33
C GLU A 52 -18.54 3.47 -3.34
N LEU A 53 -17.66 2.59 -2.88
CA LEU A 53 -16.73 1.85 -3.73
C LEU A 53 -17.33 0.57 -4.34
N ASN A 54 -18.60 0.25 -4.04
CA ASN A 54 -19.27 -0.97 -4.46
C ASN A 54 -18.56 -2.25 -4.01
N TYR A 55 -18.43 -2.39 -2.68
CA TYR A 55 -17.72 -3.51 -2.04
C TYR A 55 -18.22 -4.89 -2.46
N GLU A 56 -19.54 -5.06 -2.67
CA GLU A 56 -20.12 -6.32 -3.12
C GLU A 56 -19.56 -6.75 -4.48
N ALA A 57 -19.41 -5.79 -5.41
CA ALA A 57 -18.78 -6.07 -6.70
C ALA A 57 -17.31 -6.48 -6.55
N TYR A 58 -16.55 -5.83 -5.64
CA TYR A 58 -15.18 -6.22 -5.34
C TYR A 58 -15.10 -7.64 -4.74
N LYS A 59 -15.99 -7.99 -3.80
CA LYS A 59 -16.02 -9.35 -3.22
C LYS A 59 -16.27 -10.42 -4.27
N ASN A 60 -17.18 -10.15 -5.20
CA ASN A 60 -17.58 -11.07 -6.26
C ASN A 60 -16.60 -11.08 -7.45
N THR A 61 -15.53 -10.28 -7.40
CA THR A 61 -14.48 -10.29 -8.42
C THR A 61 -13.67 -11.59 -8.30
N SER A 62 -13.54 -12.33 -9.40
CA SER A 62 -12.74 -13.56 -9.47
C SER A 62 -11.29 -13.30 -9.91
N TYR A 63 -11.06 -12.24 -10.69
CA TYR A 63 -9.77 -11.92 -11.28
C TYR A 63 -9.47 -10.42 -11.24
N ILE A 64 -8.21 -10.07 -10.92
CA ILE A 64 -7.68 -8.72 -11.04
C ILE A 64 -6.29 -8.77 -11.70
N GLY A 65 -6.16 -8.18 -12.89
CA GLY A 65 -4.89 -7.94 -13.57
C GLY A 65 -4.49 -6.48 -13.45
N TRP A 66 -3.21 -6.18 -13.16
CA TRP A 66 -2.70 -4.79 -13.16
C TRP A 66 -1.18 -4.75 -13.28
N THR A 67 -0.66 -3.58 -13.64
CA THR A 67 0.76 -3.25 -13.55
C THR A 67 0.94 -2.12 -12.54
N PHE A 68 1.81 -2.33 -11.56
CA PHE A 68 2.13 -1.39 -10.49
C PHE A 68 3.37 -0.58 -10.85
N ALA A 69 3.24 0.75 -10.89
CA ALA A 69 4.33 1.72 -11.14
C ALA A 69 5.20 1.40 -12.39
N GLY A 70 4.67 0.63 -13.34
CA GLY A 70 5.41 0.16 -14.52
C GLY A 70 6.51 -0.88 -14.22
N ILE A 71 6.57 -1.44 -13.00
CA ILE A 71 7.65 -2.33 -12.54
C ILE A 71 7.20 -3.78 -12.49
N HIS A 72 6.10 -4.06 -11.79
CA HIS A 72 5.57 -5.40 -11.61
C HIS A 72 4.20 -5.53 -12.23
N SER A 73 3.93 -6.60 -12.94
CA SER A 73 2.61 -6.97 -13.44
C SER A 73 2.07 -8.17 -12.69
N TYR A 74 0.78 -8.15 -12.42
CA TYR A 74 0.09 -9.14 -11.62
C TYR A 74 -1.13 -9.68 -12.36
N GLU A 75 -1.33 -10.98 -12.26
CA GLU A 75 -2.56 -11.69 -12.65
C GLU A 75 -3.08 -12.41 -11.39
N TRP A 76 -3.97 -11.76 -10.65
CA TRP A 76 -4.51 -12.29 -9.40
C TRP A 76 -5.80 -13.05 -9.64
N HIS A 77 -5.73 -14.36 -9.57
CA HIS A 77 -6.85 -15.29 -9.63
C HIS A 77 -7.41 -15.50 -8.22
N LYS A 78 -8.31 -14.59 -7.80
CA LYS A 78 -8.84 -14.55 -6.44
C LYS A 78 -9.64 -15.82 -6.10
N ALA A 79 -10.45 -16.31 -7.05
CA ALA A 79 -11.28 -17.50 -6.84
C ALA A 79 -10.45 -18.76 -6.63
N GLU A 80 -9.30 -18.86 -7.31
CA GLU A 80 -8.38 -20.00 -7.24
C GLU A 80 -7.25 -19.78 -6.20
N ALA A 81 -7.23 -18.61 -5.55
CA ALA A 81 -6.27 -18.22 -4.53
C ALA A 81 -4.79 -18.32 -4.96
N TYR A 82 -4.46 -17.84 -6.16
CA TYR A 82 -3.07 -17.67 -6.61
C TYR A 82 -2.87 -16.36 -7.35
N VAL A 83 -1.62 -15.94 -7.49
CA VAL A 83 -1.23 -14.79 -8.31
C VAL A 83 0.01 -15.13 -9.13
N ILE A 84 0.02 -14.70 -10.40
CA ILE A 84 1.23 -14.68 -11.23
C ILE A 84 1.85 -13.29 -11.10
N VAL A 85 3.08 -13.24 -10.64
CA VAL A 85 3.91 -12.02 -10.53
C VAL A 85 4.90 -12.01 -11.69
N LYS A 86 4.87 -10.96 -12.49
CA LYS A 86 5.70 -10.82 -13.70
C LYS A 86 6.55 -9.55 -13.63
N SER A 87 7.79 -9.68 -14.05
CA SER A 87 8.70 -8.59 -14.37
C SER A 87 9.47 -8.93 -15.63
N ASN A 88 10.36 -8.04 -16.11
CA ASN A 88 11.14 -8.30 -17.33
C ASN A 88 11.99 -9.58 -17.26
N ASP A 89 12.43 -9.97 -16.05
CA ASP A 89 13.43 -11.00 -15.83
C ASP A 89 12.88 -12.28 -15.21
N TYR A 90 11.60 -12.27 -14.79
CA TYR A 90 11.01 -13.43 -14.12
C TYR A 90 9.48 -13.50 -14.23
N GLU A 91 8.97 -14.70 -14.04
CA GLU A 91 7.57 -15.01 -13.80
C GLU A 91 7.45 -16.02 -12.65
N VAL A 92 6.67 -15.68 -11.61
CA VAL A 92 6.51 -16.48 -10.38
C VAL A 92 5.02 -16.66 -10.11
N ARG A 93 4.60 -17.90 -9.86
CA ARG A 93 3.27 -18.22 -9.36
C ARG A 93 3.32 -18.34 -7.84
N LEU A 94 2.58 -17.48 -7.14
CA LEU A 94 2.41 -17.55 -5.69
C LEU A 94 1.09 -18.24 -5.36
N ASP A 95 1.13 -19.28 -4.53
CA ASP A 95 -0.06 -19.89 -3.94
C ASP A 95 -0.42 -19.10 -2.66
N LEU A 96 -1.59 -18.45 -2.66
CA LEU A 96 -1.99 -17.54 -1.58
C LEU A 96 -2.56 -18.27 -0.35
N ASN A 97 -2.87 -19.56 -0.46
CA ASN A 97 -3.25 -20.41 0.68
C ASN A 97 -2.02 -20.99 1.37
N ASP A 98 -0.95 -21.26 0.62
CA ASP A 98 0.26 -21.91 1.13
C ASP A 98 1.47 -21.49 0.27
N TYR A 99 2.19 -20.47 0.71
CA TYR A 99 3.36 -19.97 -0.01
C TYR A 99 4.46 -21.00 -0.24
N SER A 100 4.50 -22.10 0.51
CA SER A 100 5.47 -23.19 0.28
C SER A 100 5.22 -23.95 -1.05
N LYS A 101 4.06 -23.77 -1.66
CA LYS A 101 3.67 -24.31 -2.96
C LYS A 101 3.87 -23.34 -4.12
N SER A 102 4.45 -22.18 -3.82
CA SER A 102 4.80 -21.21 -4.86
C SER A 102 5.93 -21.72 -5.73
N GLU A 103 5.94 -21.33 -7.01
CA GLU A 103 6.90 -21.84 -8.00
C GLU A 103 7.40 -20.75 -8.92
N VAL A 104 8.67 -20.82 -9.30
CA VAL A 104 9.26 -19.97 -10.34
C VAL A 104 8.96 -20.60 -11.70
N LEU A 105 8.16 -19.91 -12.52
CA LEU A 105 7.81 -20.37 -13.86
C LEU A 105 8.91 -20.07 -14.87
N SER A 106 9.55 -18.90 -14.73
CA SER A 106 10.74 -18.51 -15.47
C SER A 106 11.60 -17.52 -14.70
N SER A 107 12.92 -17.63 -14.76
CA SER A 107 13.84 -16.67 -14.14
C SER A 107 15.26 -16.81 -14.71
N GLN A 108 16.01 -15.69 -14.69
CA GLN A 108 17.46 -15.68 -14.87
C GLN A 108 18.21 -15.76 -13.52
N GLN A 109 17.52 -15.69 -12.39
CA GLN A 109 18.09 -15.79 -11.05
C GLN A 109 18.25 -17.25 -10.66
N GLU A 110 19.38 -17.59 -10.01
CA GLU A 110 19.68 -18.96 -9.54
C GLU A 110 18.96 -19.27 -8.22
N ASP A 111 18.80 -18.27 -7.32
CA ASP A 111 18.11 -18.44 -6.04
C ASP A 111 16.60 -18.22 -6.19
N HIS A 112 15.91 -19.32 -6.37
CA HIS A 112 14.44 -19.32 -6.55
C HIS A 112 13.69 -19.01 -5.26
N GLN A 113 14.25 -19.35 -4.07
CA GLN A 113 13.56 -19.08 -2.81
C GLN A 113 13.57 -17.58 -2.49
N ASP A 114 14.74 -16.92 -2.63
CA ASP A 114 14.85 -15.47 -2.45
C ASP A 114 13.96 -14.71 -3.44
N LEU A 115 13.81 -15.22 -4.67
CA LEU A 115 12.91 -14.64 -5.66
C LEU A 115 11.43 -14.76 -5.24
N ILE A 116 11.00 -15.95 -4.78
CA ILE A 116 9.63 -16.16 -4.28
C ILE A 116 9.36 -15.24 -3.10
N ASP A 117 10.26 -15.16 -2.12
CA ASP A 117 10.12 -14.30 -0.93
C ASP A 117 10.00 -12.82 -1.31
N SER A 118 10.75 -12.39 -2.32
CA SER A 118 10.68 -11.04 -2.87
C SER A 118 9.33 -10.79 -3.55
N CYS A 119 8.84 -11.74 -4.35
CA CYS A 119 7.54 -11.65 -5.00
C CYS A 119 6.37 -11.60 -3.99
N ILE A 120 6.45 -12.34 -2.88
CA ILE A 120 5.47 -12.27 -1.79
C ILE A 120 5.43 -10.87 -1.18
N LYS A 121 6.59 -10.29 -0.87
CA LYS A 121 6.68 -8.91 -0.33
C LYS A 121 6.13 -7.89 -1.31
N ASN A 122 6.50 -8.01 -2.59
CA ASN A 122 6.02 -7.12 -3.64
C ASN A 122 4.50 -7.22 -3.80
N PHE A 123 3.95 -8.44 -3.89
CA PHE A 123 2.50 -8.64 -4.02
C PHE A 123 1.74 -8.07 -2.81
N ASN A 124 2.20 -8.31 -1.60
CA ASN A 124 1.58 -7.77 -0.40
C ASN A 124 1.55 -6.23 -0.40
N ASN A 125 2.67 -5.59 -0.76
CA ASN A 125 2.75 -4.13 -0.86
C ASN A 125 1.90 -3.60 -2.00
N ASP A 126 2.08 -4.10 -3.21
CA ASP A 126 1.51 -3.53 -4.43
C ASP A 126 0.00 -3.78 -4.52
N SER A 127 -0.48 -4.94 -4.02
CA SER A 127 -1.91 -5.21 -3.89
C SER A 127 -2.55 -4.32 -2.82
N PHE A 128 -1.85 -4.02 -1.70
CA PHE A 128 -2.34 -3.06 -0.71
C PHE A 128 -2.58 -1.69 -1.35
N TRP A 129 -1.63 -1.17 -2.13
CA TRP A 129 -1.79 0.08 -2.88
C TRP A 129 -2.92 0.05 -3.93
N LEU A 130 -3.39 -1.12 -4.32
CA LEU A 130 -4.54 -1.28 -5.21
C LEU A 130 -5.87 -1.30 -4.46
N ILE A 131 -5.96 -2.09 -3.37
CA ILE A 131 -7.22 -2.47 -2.74
C ILE A 131 -7.33 -2.10 -1.24
N ALA A 132 -6.42 -1.29 -0.69
CA ALA A 132 -6.47 -0.90 0.73
C ALA A 132 -7.85 -0.41 1.21
N PRO A 133 -8.61 0.38 0.42
CA PRO A 133 -9.94 0.80 0.83
C PRO A 133 -10.91 -0.35 1.07
N TYR A 134 -10.73 -1.49 0.42
CA TYR A 134 -11.59 -2.67 0.58
C TYR A 134 -11.23 -3.55 1.78
N LYS A 135 -10.05 -3.33 2.40
CA LYS A 135 -9.53 -4.13 3.51
C LYS A 135 -9.92 -3.61 4.90
N ILE A 136 -10.61 -2.47 4.97
CA ILE A 136 -10.87 -1.75 6.23
C ILE A 136 -11.88 -2.43 7.18
N MET A 137 -12.57 -3.48 6.73
CA MET A 137 -13.54 -4.26 7.53
C MET A 137 -13.09 -5.71 7.78
N GLU A 138 -11.81 -6.05 7.52
CA GLU A 138 -11.24 -7.36 7.88
C GLU A 138 -11.23 -7.55 9.41
N ASP A 139 -11.25 -8.79 9.88
CA ASP A 139 -11.37 -9.15 11.32
C ASP A 139 -10.18 -8.63 12.15
N ASN A 140 -9.01 -8.51 11.53
CA ASN A 140 -7.77 -8.03 12.15
C ASN A 140 -7.59 -6.50 12.09
N VAL A 141 -8.68 -5.76 11.89
CA VAL A 141 -8.64 -4.30 11.69
C VAL A 141 -9.40 -3.58 12.80
N GLU A 142 -8.72 -2.68 13.50
CA GLU A 142 -9.34 -1.71 14.40
C GLU A 142 -9.72 -0.45 13.63
N ARG A 143 -10.93 0.07 13.89
CA ARG A 143 -11.43 1.32 13.32
C ARG A 143 -11.74 2.31 14.43
N ARG A 144 -11.28 3.55 14.24
CA ARG A 144 -11.51 4.65 15.17
C ARG A 144 -11.93 5.89 14.39
N LEU A 145 -12.79 6.69 14.99
CA LEU A 145 -13.16 7.99 14.45
C LEU A 145 -12.17 9.04 14.99
N VAL A 146 -11.62 9.83 14.10
CA VAL A 146 -10.80 10.99 14.43
C VAL A 146 -11.54 12.25 14.01
N ASP A 147 -11.70 13.21 14.92
CA ASP A 147 -12.13 14.56 14.60
C ASP A 147 -10.89 15.41 14.31
N ASP A 148 -10.71 15.81 13.07
CA ASP A 148 -9.63 16.67 12.63
C ASP A 148 -10.19 18.03 12.23
N ASN A 149 -10.26 18.95 13.20
CA ASN A 149 -10.80 20.32 13.05
C ASN A 149 -12.27 20.36 12.54
N GLY A 150 -13.10 19.41 12.97
CA GLY A 150 -14.51 19.29 12.58
C GLY A 150 -14.74 18.39 11.35
N GLU A 151 -13.68 17.89 10.75
CA GLU A 151 -13.76 16.86 9.70
C GLU A 151 -13.62 15.47 10.32
N LYS A 152 -14.61 14.60 10.08
CA LYS A 152 -14.57 13.22 10.55
C LYS A 152 -13.73 12.37 9.62
N LYS A 153 -12.66 11.77 10.16
CA LYS A 153 -11.73 10.89 9.45
C LYS A 153 -11.75 9.48 10.04
N LEU A 154 -11.51 8.48 9.19
CA LEU A 154 -11.48 7.07 9.59
C LEU A 154 -10.04 6.63 9.82
N LEU A 155 -9.66 6.38 11.07
CA LEU A 155 -8.39 5.75 11.42
C LEU A 155 -8.56 4.24 11.42
N VAL A 156 -7.74 3.58 10.63
CA VAL A 156 -7.71 2.12 10.44
C VAL A 156 -6.34 1.59 10.88
N THR A 157 -6.30 0.63 11.80
CA THR A 157 -5.07 -0.02 12.26
C THR A 157 -5.15 -1.52 12.01
N TYR A 158 -4.18 -2.07 11.29
CA TYR A 158 -4.05 -3.51 11.03
C TYR A 158 -3.30 -4.17 12.20
N THR A 159 -4.01 -4.89 13.07
CA THR A 159 -3.46 -5.44 14.32
C THR A 159 -2.68 -6.73 14.14
N SER A 160 -2.96 -7.45 13.05
CA SER A 160 -2.27 -8.70 12.71
C SER A 160 -2.34 -8.98 11.20
N GLY A 161 -1.55 -9.94 10.72
CA GLY A 161 -1.49 -10.30 9.30
C GLY A 161 -0.66 -9.33 8.46
N GLY A 162 -0.52 -9.64 7.17
CA GLY A 162 0.32 -8.88 6.25
C GLY A 162 1.81 -8.90 6.61
N THR A 163 2.56 -7.95 6.06
CA THR A 163 4.02 -7.85 6.26
C THR A 163 4.38 -6.98 7.47
N THR A 164 3.51 -6.04 7.86
CA THR A 164 3.77 -5.01 8.87
C THR A 164 2.58 -4.81 9.82
N PRO A 165 2.34 -5.75 10.76
CA PRO A 165 1.31 -5.57 11.79
C PRO A 165 1.55 -4.31 12.63
N GLY A 166 0.47 -3.57 12.95
CA GLY A 166 0.52 -2.31 13.68
C GLY A 166 0.47 -1.07 12.79
N ASP A 167 0.61 -1.23 11.48
CA ASP A 167 0.49 -0.12 10.54
C ASP A 167 -0.90 0.52 10.59
N SER A 168 -0.93 1.85 10.53
CA SER A 168 -2.15 2.65 10.70
C SER A 168 -2.31 3.65 9.57
N TYR A 169 -3.56 3.85 9.16
CA TYR A 169 -3.94 4.73 8.03
C TYR A 169 -5.13 5.59 8.43
N LEU A 170 -4.99 6.91 8.32
CA LEU A 170 -6.06 7.88 8.55
C LEU A 170 -6.64 8.33 7.23
N TRP A 171 -7.82 7.81 6.89
CA TRP A 171 -8.53 8.10 5.65
C TRP A 171 -9.29 9.42 5.73
N SER A 172 -9.08 10.28 4.74
CA SER A 172 -9.92 11.43 4.41
C SER A 172 -10.88 11.05 3.30
N LEU A 173 -12.15 11.45 3.44
CA LEU A 173 -13.22 11.11 2.50
C LEU A 173 -13.85 12.39 1.94
N ASP A 174 -14.45 12.32 0.76
CA ASP A 174 -15.27 13.40 0.22
C ASP A 174 -16.70 13.37 0.80
N GLU A 175 -17.54 14.29 0.34
CA GLU A 175 -18.95 14.41 0.78
C GLU A 175 -19.80 13.15 0.48
N LYS A 176 -19.31 12.25 -0.40
CA LYS A 176 -19.97 10.98 -0.74
C LYS A 176 -19.31 9.78 -0.06
N ASN A 177 -18.42 10.02 0.90
CA ASN A 177 -17.60 9.01 1.58
C ASN A 177 -16.62 8.28 0.67
N LYS A 178 -16.26 8.82 -0.51
CA LYS A 178 -15.20 8.29 -1.35
C LYS A 178 -13.84 8.71 -0.81
N PRO A 179 -12.85 7.80 -0.71
CA PRO A 179 -11.50 8.15 -0.27
C PRO A 179 -10.83 9.18 -1.18
N THR A 180 -10.25 10.22 -0.59
CA THR A 180 -9.46 11.25 -1.28
C THR A 180 -7.98 11.14 -0.96
N SER A 181 -7.63 10.76 0.27
CA SER A 181 -6.28 10.49 0.70
C SER A 181 -6.26 9.60 1.93
N PHE A 182 -5.08 9.11 2.28
CA PHE A 182 -4.78 8.70 3.64
C PHE A 182 -3.44 9.27 4.11
N LYS A 183 -3.32 9.49 5.43
CA LYS A 183 -2.02 9.60 6.12
C LYS A 183 -1.65 8.24 6.69
N MET A 184 -0.35 7.87 6.62
CA MET A 184 0.12 6.56 7.09
C MET A 184 1.18 6.66 8.18
N TRP A 185 1.11 5.73 9.11
CA TRP A 185 2.12 5.44 10.14
C TRP A 185 2.47 3.97 9.99
N VAL A 186 3.56 3.70 9.27
CA VAL A 186 3.98 2.36 8.88
C VAL A 186 5.38 2.08 9.39
N SER A 187 5.61 0.88 9.86
CA SER A 187 6.85 0.49 10.54
C SER A 187 8.11 0.60 9.66
N ILE A 188 7.94 0.46 8.33
CA ILE A 188 9.04 0.53 7.37
C ILE A 188 9.45 1.96 7.00
N ILE A 189 8.66 2.98 7.34
CA ILE A 189 8.95 4.39 7.06
C ILE A 189 9.08 5.13 8.40
N PRO A 190 10.24 5.76 8.70
CA PRO A 190 10.48 6.41 9.98
C PRO A 190 9.79 7.78 10.13
N ILE A 191 8.87 8.12 9.23
CA ILE A 191 8.13 9.39 9.19
C ILE A 191 6.65 9.05 9.30
N GLY A 192 6.02 9.42 10.40
CA GLY A 192 4.58 9.27 10.58
C GLY A 192 3.79 10.40 9.93
N GLY A 193 2.56 10.09 9.48
CA GLY A 193 1.68 11.07 8.85
C GLY A 193 2.00 11.34 7.38
N LEU A 194 2.79 10.48 6.74
CA LEU A 194 3.04 10.58 5.30
C LEU A 194 1.71 10.43 4.55
N GLU A 195 1.36 11.46 3.75
CA GLU A 195 0.11 11.48 3.01
C GLU A 195 0.26 10.92 1.61
N ALA A 196 -0.72 10.09 1.21
CA ALA A 196 -0.93 9.64 -0.15
C ALA A 196 -2.32 10.02 -0.63
N GLN A 197 -2.39 10.79 -1.69
CA GLN A 197 -3.65 11.14 -2.36
C GLN A 197 -4.11 9.97 -3.23
N TRP A 198 -5.44 9.74 -3.28
CA TRP A 198 -6.08 8.71 -4.08
C TRP A 198 -6.98 9.37 -5.11
N THR A 199 -6.65 9.22 -6.39
CA THR A 199 -7.31 9.91 -7.50
C THR A 199 -7.56 8.97 -8.67
N ASN A 200 -8.13 9.49 -9.74
CA ASN A 200 -8.38 8.73 -10.98
C ASN A 200 -9.17 7.43 -10.72
N TRP A 201 -10.31 7.57 -10.02
CA TRP A 201 -11.20 6.45 -9.72
C TRP A 201 -11.96 5.98 -10.95
N GLU A 202 -11.95 4.68 -11.19
CA GLU A 202 -12.61 4.02 -12.31
C GLU A 202 -13.56 2.93 -11.81
N ARG A 203 -14.78 2.91 -12.36
CA ARG A 203 -15.69 1.78 -12.20
C ARG A 203 -15.30 0.71 -13.20
N THR A 204 -14.82 -0.42 -12.70
CA THR A 204 -14.34 -1.53 -13.51
C THR A 204 -15.48 -2.35 -14.14
N SER A 205 -15.15 -3.30 -15.00
CA SER A 205 -16.15 -4.19 -15.63
C SER A 205 -16.89 -5.07 -14.64
N SER A 206 -16.29 -5.41 -13.48
CA SER A 206 -16.99 -6.10 -12.40
C SER A 206 -17.93 -5.19 -11.61
N GLY A 207 -17.82 -3.86 -11.77
CA GLY A 207 -18.55 -2.85 -11.01
C GLY A 207 -17.82 -2.32 -9.78
N ALA A 208 -16.70 -2.92 -9.37
CA ALA A 208 -15.84 -2.40 -8.30
C ALA A 208 -15.22 -1.06 -8.72
N VAL A 209 -15.03 -0.13 -7.77
CA VAL A 209 -14.47 1.20 -8.01
C VAL A 209 -13.03 1.26 -7.50
N ILE A 210 -12.07 1.36 -8.40
CA ILE A 210 -10.64 1.31 -8.08
C ILE A 210 -9.95 2.62 -8.47
N SER A 211 -9.11 3.16 -7.58
CA SER A 211 -8.24 4.30 -7.89
C SER A 211 -7.05 3.82 -8.72
N LYS A 212 -6.73 4.52 -9.80
CA LYS A 212 -5.59 4.19 -10.67
C LYS A 212 -4.35 5.04 -10.40
N THR A 213 -4.46 6.10 -9.61
CA THR A 213 -3.32 6.98 -9.31
C THR A 213 -3.26 7.26 -7.82
N LYS A 214 -2.10 7.03 -7.20
CA LYS A 214 -1.76 7.48 -5.86
C LYS A 214 -0.61 8.46 -5.96
N THR A 215 -0.67 9.55 -5.21
CA THR A 215 0.40 10.57 -5.26
C THR A 215 0.97 10.80 -3.88
N VAL A 216 2.27 10.55 -3.72
CA VAL A 216 3.02 10.76 -2.47
C VAL A 216 4.06 11.84 -2.73
N TYR A 217 4.02 12.95 -2.00
CA TYR A 217 4.90 14.11 -2.21
C TYR A 217 4.98 14.58 -3.68
N GLY A 218 3.87 14.54 -4.41
CA GLY A 218 3.82 14.93 -5.81
C GLY A 218 4.36 13.88 -6.79
N ILE A 219 4.81 12.72 -6.29
CA ILE A 219 5.29 11.60 -7.13
C ILE A 219 4.12 10.63 -7.35
N PRO A 220 3.66 10.43 -8.60
CA PRO A 220 2.58 9.52 -8.90
C PRO A 220 3.02 8.05 -8.85
N ILE A 221 2.17 7.21 -8.30
CA ILE A 221 2.22 5.75 -8.39
C ILE A 221 1.03 5.34 -9.24
N GLU A 222 1.31 4.95 -10.48
CA GLU A 222 0.29 4.62 -11.46
C GLU A 222 -0.05 3.13 -11.46
N ILE A 223 -1.35 2.83 -11.54
CA ILE A 223 -1.89 1.51 -11.86
C ILE A 223 -2.29 1.51 -13.32
N THR A 224 -1.61 0.72 -14.11
CA THR A 224 -1.89 0.57 -15.54
C THR A 224 -2.33 -0.85 -15.88
N ASN A 225 -2.83 -1.09 -17.08
CA ASN A 225 -3.32 -2.40 -17.55
C ASN A 225 -4.33 -3.02 -16.57
N LEU A 226 -5.16 -2.19 -15.92
CA LEU A 226 -6.15 -2.66 -14.96
C LEU A 226 -7.26 -3.43 -15.69
N GLU A 227 -7.41 -4.70 -15.32
CA GLU A 227 -8.49 -5.58 -15.77
C GLU A 227 -9.12 -6.23 -14.54
N VAL A 228 -10.44 -6.11 -14.38
CA VAL A 228 -11.18 -6.68 -13.24
C VAL A 228 -12.38 -7.44 -13.76
N ARG A 229 -12.43 -8.74 -13.47
CA ARG A 229 -13.50 -9.64 -13.94
C ARG A 229 -14.29 -10.21 -12.76
N PRO A 230 -15.62 -10.37 -12.94
CA PRO A 230 -16.48 -11.06 -11.98
C PRO A 230 -16.04 -12.49 -11.71
#